data_7b42efa4eb1d918f6b846d4f1c0de00b
#
_entry.id   7b42efa4eb1d918f6b846d4f1c0de00b
#
_cell.length_a   1.000
_cell.length_b   1.000
_cell.length_c   1.000
_cell.angle_alpha   90.00
_cell.angle_beta   90.00
_cell.angle_gamma   90.00
#
_symmetry.space_group_name_H-M   'P 1'
#
loop_
_entity.id
_entity.type
_entity.pdbx_description
1 polymer ?
#
loop_
_entity_poly.entity_id
_entity_poly.type
_entity_poly.pdbx_seq_one_letter_code
_entity_poly.pdbx_strand_id
1 'polypeptide(L)'
;LANVTASQSTLQSLANPTRFVAIADRVLPWLLGLTLVLFAIGLPLAFFMAPADYQQGQTVRIMFVHVPAAWIAMFTYVVMAAAALGSLVWKHPLADVSARAAAPIGAAFTLICLVTGSLWGRPMWGAWWVWDARLTSMLVLFIMYLGLIALWHTIEDPIRAGRIAAILILVGIINIPIIKFSVDWWYTLHQAASVFRFDGPTIHTSMLIPLLVMAVAFMGLFGVLHLMAMKNEILRRRIRAIGMRAAYEGRRGVA
;
A
#
# COMPACT_ATOMS: atom_id res chain seq x y z
N LEU A 1 37.74 3.59 14.64
CA LEU A 1 37.06 2.42 15.26
C LEU A 1 35.83 2.84 16.04
N ALA A 2 35.83 3.97 16.78
CA ALA A 2 34.69 4.47 17.56
C ALA A 2 33.46 4.86 16.69
N ASN A 3 33.67 5.39 15.48
CA ASN A 3 32.58 5.78 14.57
C ASN A 3 31.86 4.60 13.94
N VAL A 4 32.51 3.46 13.74
CA VAL A 4 31.89 2.25 13.17
C VAL A 4 30.94 1.59 14.20
N THR A 5 31.35 1.56 15.46
CA THR A 5 30.52 1.01 16.55
C THR A 5 29.30 1.86 16.86
N ALA A 6 29.38 3.19 16.79
CA ALA A 6 28.26 4.10 16.97
C ALA A 6 27.23 3.96 15.83
N SER A 7 27.67 3.81 14.58
CA SER A 7 26.79 3.59 13.42
C SER A 7 26.06 2.23 13.50
N GLN A 8 26.75 1.17 13.89
CA GLN A 8 26.11 -0.15 14.09
C GLN A 8 25.09 -0.15 15.22
N SER A 9 25.33 0.57 16.32
CA SER A 9 24.38 0.70 17.43
C SER A 9 23.10 1.43 17.00
N THR A 10 23.18 2.41 16.12
CA THR A 10 22.03 3.18 15.61
C THR A 10 21.16 2.32 14.69
N LEU A 11 21.75 1.57 13.75
CA LEU A 11 21.02 0.66 12.87
C LEU A 11 20.36 -0.48 13.65
N GLN A 12 21.06 -1.08 14.62
CA GLN A 12 20.49 -2.10 15.50
C GLN A 12 19.34 -1.54 16.36
N SER A 13 19.41 -0.28 16.76
CA SER A 13 18.36 0.37 17.53
C SER A 13 17.08 0.61 16.71
N LEU A 14 17.21 0.87 15.40
CA LEU A 14 16.07 1.01 14.48
C LEU A 14 15.40 -0.33 14.16
N ALA A 15 16.14 -1.43 14.26
CA ALA A 15 15.63 -2.79 14.03
C ALA A 15 14.85 -3.35 15.24
N ASN A 16 14.75 -2.62 16.36
CA ASN A 16 14.11 -3.10 17.58
C ASN A 16 12.57 -2.96 17.51
N PRO A 17 11.79 -4.07 17.51
CA PRO A 17 10.34 -4.03 17.44
C PRO A 17 9.67 -3.27 18.60
N THR A 18 10.28 -3.29 19.81
CA THR A 18 9.73 -2.56 20.98
C THR A 18 9.85 -1.06 20.80
N ARG A 19 11.01 -0.59 20.29
CA ARG A 19 11.21 0.81 19.97
C ARG A 19 10.29 1.27 18.83
N PHE A 20 10.08 0.44 17.83
CA PHE A 20 9.13 0.73 16.76
C PHE A 20 7.72 0.96 17.29
N VAL A 21 7.22 0.06 18.18
CA VAL A 21 5.90 0.21 18.79
C VAL A 21 5.79 1.52 19.57
N ALA A 22 6.80 1.88 20.37
CA ALA A 22 6.80 3.13 21.13
C ALA A 22 6.80 4.38 20.22
N ILE A 23 7.51 4.34 19.09
CA ILE A 23 7.49 5.43 18.09
C ILE A 23 6.12 5.48 17.41
N ALA A 24 5.59 4.35 16.99
CA ALA A 24 4.27 4.26 16.36
C ALA A 24 3.17 4.82 17.28
N ASP A 25 3.17 4.47 18.57
CA ASP A 25 2.20 4.99 19.54
C ASP A 25 2.26 6.52 19.70
N ARG A 26 3.43 7.11 19.56
CA ARG A 26 3.61 8.56 19.62
C ARG A 26 3.19 9.26 18.32
N VAL A 27 3.47 8.66 17.16
CA VAL A 27 3.24 9.26 15.83
C VAL A 27 1.80 9.10 15.39
N LEU A 28 1.17 7.95 15.66
CA LEU A 28 -0.17 7.60 15.17
C LEU A 28 -1.24 8.66 15.44
N PRO A 29 -1.40 9.23 16.65
CA PRO A 29 -2.47 10.21 16.91
C PRO A 29 -2.29 11.47 16.06
N TRP A 30 -1.07 11.94 15.86
CA TRP A 30 -0.79 13.12 15.04
C TRP A 30 -1.00 12.85 13.55
N LEU A 31 -0.54 11.71 13.07
CA LEU A 31 -0.74 11.30 11.68
C LEU A 31 -2.23 11.09 11.38
N LEU A 32 -2.98 10.47 12.30
CA LEU A 32 -4.42 10.31 12.18
C LEU A 32 -5.13 11.67 12.17
N GLY A 33 -4.81 12.57 13.10
CA GLY A 33 -5.38 13.91 13.15
C GLY A 33 -5.15 14.68 11.85
N LEU A 34 -3.91 14.68 11.34
CA LEU A 34 -3.57 15.31 10.05
C LEU A 34 -4.35 14.68 8.90
N THR A 35 -4.43 13.35 8.84
CA THR A 35 -5.16 12.62 7.80
C THR A 35 -6.65 12.99 7.80
N LEU A 36 -7.28 13.07 8.98
CA LEU A 36 -8.68 13.46 9.12
C LEU A 36 -8.92 14.90 8.66
N VAL A 37 -8.02 15.83 8.99
CA VAL A 37 -8.08 17.24 8.52
C VAL A 37 -7.96 17.29 6.99
N LEU A 38 -7.04 16.53 6.40
CA LEU A 38 -6.88 16.47 4.95
C LEU A 38 -8.14 15.91 4.26
N PHE A 39 -8.79 14.89 4.80
CA PHE A 39 -10.07 14.41 4.29
C PHE A 39 -11.20 15.43 4.50
N ALA A 40 -11.26 16.09 5.64
CA ALA A 40 -12.25 17.13 5.91
C ALA A 40 -12.16 18.31 4.93
N ILE A 41 -10.97 18.61 4.42
CA ILE A 41 -10.75 19.62 3.36
C ILE A 41 -10.94 19.00 1.98
N GLY A 42 -10.35 17.84 1.73
CA GLY A 42 -10.29 17.23 0.39
C GLY A 42 -11.64 16.75 -0.13
N LEU A 43 -12.49 16.17 0.73
CA LEU A 43 -13.80 15.69 0.33
C LEU A 43 -14.73 16.83 -0.14
N PRO A 44 -14.89 17.95 0.58
CA PRO A 44 -15.66 19.10 0.08
C PRO A 44 -15.08 19.67 -1.23
N LEU A 45 -13.75 19.83 -1.32
CA LEU A 45 -13.11 20.30 -2.54
C LEU A 45 -13.41 19.39 -3.74
N ALA A 46 -13.31 18.07 -3.55
CA ALA A 46 -13.49 17.07 -4.59
C ALA A 46 -14.95 16.91 -5.04
N PHE A 47 -15.89 16.86 -4.09
CA PHE A 47 -17.27 16.48 -4.40
C PHE A 47 -18.24 17.65 -4.53
N PHE A 48 -17.93 18.83 -3.99
CA PHE A 48 -18.82 19.97 -4.02
C PHE A 48 -18.26 21.19 -4.77
N MET A 49 -16.93 21.41 -4.72
CA MET A 49 -16.30 22.60 -5.28
C MET A 49 -15.66 22.36 -6.65
N ALA A 50 -15.16 21.15 -6.93
CA ALA A 50 -14.58 20.83 -8.23
C ALA A 50 -15.64 20.97 -9.33
N PRO A 51 -15.30 21.67 -10.47
CA PRO A 51 -16.25 21.85 -11.56
C PRO A 51 -16.57 20.51 -12.23
N ALA A 52 -17.70 20.46 -12.94
CA ALA A 52 -18.00 19.36 -13.84
C ALA A 52 -17.07 19.41 -15.06
N ASP A 53 -16.66 18.24 -15.54
CA ASP A 53 -15.87 18.14 -16.78
C ASP A 53 -16.79 18.32 -18.01
N TYR A 54 -16.28 18.91 -19.08
CA TYR A 54 -17.06 19.19 -20.28
C TYR A 54 -17.48 17.91 -21.05
N GLN A 55 -16.71 16.83 -20.96
CA GLN A 55 -17.04 15.54 -21.57
C GLN A 55 -17.69 14.57 -20.59
N GLN A 56 -17.20 14.53 -19.36
CA GLN A 56 -17.55 13.53 -18.35
C GLN A 56 -18.65 14.01 -17.39
N GLY A 57 -18.98 15.31 -17.42
CA GLY A 57 -19.95 15.88 -16.48
C GLY A 57 -19.53 15.64 -15.03
N GLN A 58 -20.47 15.22 -14.20
CA GLN A 58 -20.25 14.96 -12.77
C GLN A 58 -19.47 13.67 -12.49
N THR A 59 -19.39 12.74 -13.44
CA THR A 59 -18.69 11.46 -13.23
C THR A 59 -17.19 11.62 -13.06
N VAL A 60 -16.62 12.74 -13.50
CA VAL A 60 -15.22 13.11 -13.24
C VAL A 60 -14.85 13.07 -11.74
N ARG A 61 -15.82 13.29 -10.85
CA ARG A 61 -15.58 13.27 -9.39
C ARG A 61 -15.11 11.93 -8.86
N ILE A 62 -15.38 10.84 -9.58
CA ILE A 62 -14.84 9.51 -9.27
C ILE A 62 -13.30 9.54 -9.28
N MET A 63 -12.69 10.38 -10.12
CA MET A 63 -11.23 10.56 -10.21
C MET A 63 -10.58 10.84 -8.85
N PHE A 64 -11.20 11.63 -7.98
CA PHE A 64 -10.64 12.04 -6.70
C PHE A 64 -10.53 10.91 -5.67
N VAL A 65 -11.17 9.77 -5.92
CA VAL A 65 -11.01 8.52 -5.14
C VAL A 65 -10.21 7.50 -5.93
N HIS A 66 -10.55 7.31 -7.21
CA HIS A 66 -9.96 6.30 -8.08
C HIS A 66 -8.45 6.49 -8.26
N VAL A 67 -8.03 7.68 -8.63
CA VAL A 67 -6.62 7.96 -8.93
C VAL A 67 -5.74 7.85 -7.68
N PRO A 68 -6.07 8.48 -6.53
CA PRO A 68 -5.33 8.25 -5.29
C PRO A 68 -5.31 6.77 -4.86
N ALA A 69 -6.42 6.05 -4.98
CA ALA A 69 -6.46 4.62 -4.66
C ALA A 69 -5.51 3.80 -5.54
N ALA A 70 -5.47 4.08 -6.86
CA ALA A 70 -4.55 3.44 -7.79
C ALA A 70 -3.08 3.72 -7.44
N TRP A 71 -2.75 4.98 -7.10
CA TRP A 71 -1.39 5.35 -6.70
C TRP A 71 -0.97 4.65 -5.41
N ILE A 72 -1.84 4.60 -4.40
CA ILE A 72 -1.54 3.91 -3.14
C ILE A 72 -1.44 2.40 -3.35
N ALA A 73 -2.28 1.80 -4.20
CA ALA A 73 -2.19 0.38 -4.54
C ALA A 73 -0.80 0.03 -5.09
N MET A 74 -0.30 0.76 -6.08
CA MET A 74 1.04 0.55 -6.65
C MET A 74 2.15 0.89 -5.64
N PHE A 75 2.03 2.01 -4.92
CA PHE A 75 3.00 2.44 -3.91
C PHE A 75 3.15 1.39 -2.80
N THR A 76 2.05 0.81 -2.34
CA THR A 76 2.07 -0.27 -1.33
C THR A 76 2.89 -1.46 -1.81
N TYR A 77 2.77 -1.83 -3.10
CA TYR A 77 3.58 -2.92 -3.65
C TYR A 77 5.08 -2.58 -3.70
N VAL A 78 5.42 -1.33 -4.03
CA VAL A 78 6.81 -0.83 -3.98
C VAL A 78 7.35 -0.88 -2.55
N VAL A 79 6.56 -0.47 -1.54
CA VAL A 79 6.93 -0.59 -0.12
C VAL A 79 7.18 -2.05 0.25
N MET A 80 6.32 -2.97 -0.19
CA MET A 80 6.52 -4.41 0.03
C MET A 80 7.79 -4.92 -0.64
N ALA A 81 8.10 -4.49 -1.87
CA ALA A 81 9.30 -4.89 -2.58
C ALA A 81 10.58 -4.38 -1.89
N ALA A 82 10.58 -3.13 -1.42
CA ALA A 82 11.67 -2.59 -0.62
C ALA A 82 11.85 -3.36 0.70
N ALA A 83 10.74 -3.70 1.35
CA ALA A 83 10.74 -4.51 2.56
C ALA A 83 11.23 -5.95 2.29
N ALA A 84 10.79 -6.58 1.20
CA ALA A 84 11.25 -7.90 0.78
C ALA A 84 12.77 -7.94 0.55
N LEU A 85 13.30 -6.93 -0.14
CA LEU A 85 14.73 -6.75 -0.32
C LEU A 85 15.46 -6.60 1.02
N GLY A 86 14.92 -5.74 1.92
CA GLY A 86 15.44 -5.53 3.27
C GLY A 86 15.46 -6.81 4.12
N SER A 87 14.43 -7.65 3.95
CA SER A 87 14.34 -8.93 4.64
C SER A 87 15.35 -9.97 4.11
N LEU A 88 15.50 -10.09 2.79
CA LEU A 88 16.37 -11.09 2.18
C LEU A 88 17.86 -10.72 2.30
N VAL A 89 18.23 -9.46 2.05
CA VAL A 89 19.63 -9.02 2.00
C VAL A 89 20.15 -8.70 3.40
N TRP A 90 19.43 -7.87 4.16
CA TRP A 90 19.89 -7.42 5.48
C TRP A 90 19.26 -8.18 6.66
N LYS A 91 18.34 -9.13 6.38
CA LYS A 91 17.63 -9.89 7.43
C LYS A 91 16.99 -8.98 8.49
N HIS A 92 16.53 -7.79 8.05
CA HIS A 92 16.00 -6.78 8.96
C HIS A 92 14.66 -7.25 9.57
N PRO A 93 14.50 -7.33 10.91
CA PRO A 93 13.37 -7.99 11.55
C PRO A 93 12.02 -7.31 11.31
N LEU A 94 12.01 -5.97 11.09
CA LEU A 94 10.78 -5.24 10.80
C LEU A 94 10.42 -5.26 9.30
N ALA A 95 11.31 -5.68 8.41
CA ALA A 95 11.06 -5.69 6.98
C ALA A 95 9.98 -6.72 6.60
N ASP A 96 10.10 -7.96 7.09
CA ASP A 96 9.07 -8.99 6.90
C ASP A 96 7.73 -8.60 7.54
N VAL A 97 7.76 -7.97 8.72
CA VAL A 97 6.56 -7.41 9.37
C VAL A 97 5.90 -6.36 8.49
N SER A 98 6.69 -5.44 7.90
CA SER A 98 6.20 -4.39 7.02
C SER A 98 5.55 -4.97 5.75
N ALA A 99 6.21 -5.92 5.07
CA ALA A 99 5.68 -6.54 3.87
C ALA A 99 4.33 -7.25 4.14
N ARG A 100 4.27 -8.04 5.21
CA ARG A 100 3.04 -8.74 5.61
C ARG A 100 1.92 -7.79 6.00
N ALA A 101 2.24 -6.73 6.74
CA ALA A 101 1.26 -5.71 7.17
C ALA A 101 0.69 -4.89 6.00
N ALA A 102 1.49 -4.65 4.96
CA ALA A 102 1.11 -3.86 3.80
C ALA A 102 0.15 -4.60 2.85
N ALA A 103 0.24 -5.92 2.72
CA ALA A 103 -0.50 -6.68 1.72
C ALA A 103 -2.04 -6.51 1.78
N PRO A 104 -2.71 -6.60 2.95
CA PRO A 104 -4.16 -6.37 3.03
C PRO A 104 -4.54 -4.93 2.65
N ILE A 105 -3.69 -3.96 2.99
CA ILE A 105 -3.91 -2.54 2.68
C ILE A 105 -3.82 -2.33 1.16
N GLY A 106 -2.79 -2.90 0.52
CA GLY A 106 -2.64 -2.87 -0.93
C GLY A 106 -3.81 -3.53 -1.66
N ALA A 107 -4.27 -4.70 -1.17
CA ALA A 107 -5.45 -5.38 -1.70
C ALA A 107 -6.71 -4.48 -1.61
N ALA A 108 -6.94 -3.83 -0.47
CA ALA A 108 -8.08 -2.94 -0.29
C ALA A 108 -8.06 -1.74 -1.24
N PHE A 109 -6.93 -1.03 -1.38
CA PHE A 109 -6.81 0.09 -2.31
C PHE A 109 -6.91 -0.36 -3.78
N THR A 110 -6.39 -1.54 -4.11
CA THR A 110 -6.54 -2.10 -5.46
C THR A 110 -8.00 -2.43 -5.76
N LEU A 111 -8.74 -3.00 -4.80
CA LEU A 111 -10.17 -3.26 -4.94
C LEU A 111 -10.96 -1.96 -5.11
N ILE A 112 -10.69 -0.93 -4.31
CA ILE A 112 -11.32 0.39 -4.45
C ILE A 112 -11.05 0.95 -5.86
N CYS A 113 -9.82 0.85 -6.35
CA CYS A 113 -9.45 1.28 -7.70
C CYS A 113 -10.24 0.50 -8.77
N LEU A 114 -10.32 -0.83 -8.69
CA LEU A 114 -11.05 -1.66 -9.65
C LEU A 114 -12.56 -1.34 -9.66
N VAL A 115 -13.18 -1.22 -8.49
CA VAL A 115 -14.61 -0.90 -8.36
C VAL A 115 -14.91 0.50 -8.88
N THR A 116 -14.17 1.51 -8.44
CA THR A 116 -14.37 2.89 -8.88
C THR A 116 -14.05 3.07 -10.37
N GLY A 117 -13.05 2.34 -10.89
CA GLY A 117 -12.73 2.32 -12.32
C GLY A 117 -13.85 1.71 -13.16
N SER A 118 -14.47 0.63 -12.69
CA SER A 118 -15.64 0.02 -13.34
C SER A 118 -16.84 0.97 -13.35
N LEU A 119 -17.13 1.63 -12.21
CA LEU A 119 -18.21 2.64 -12.10
C LEU A 119 -17.96 3.83 -13.02
N TRP A 120 -16.70 4.24 -13.21
CA TRP A 120 -16.33 5.35 -14.09
C TRP A 120 -16.33 4.92 -15.56
N GLY A 121 -15.88 3.69 -15.86
CA GLY A 121 -15.85 3.14 -17.22
C GLY A 121 -17.23 3.04 -17.87
N ARG A 122 -18.27 2.71 -17.11
CA ARG A 122 -19.62 2.54 -17.65
C ARG A 122 -20.16 3.78 -18.37
N PRO A 123 -20.16 5.00 -17.79
CA PRO A 123 -20.58 6.20 -18.49
C PRO A 123 -19.57 6.66 -19.56
N MET A 124 -18.29 6.36 -19.42
CA MET A 124 -17.25 6.85 -20.32
C MET A 124 -17.06 5.99 -21.57
N TRP A 125 -17.16 4.67 -21.42
CA TRP A 125 -16.83 3.69 -22.47
C TRP A 125 -18.01 2.80 -22.84
N GLY A 126 -19.15 2.93 -22.15
CA GLY A 126 -20.33 2.08 -22.36
C GLY A 126 -20.20 0.68 -21.74
N ALA A 127 -19.09 0.34 -21.12
CA ALA A 127 -18.81 -0.97 -20.54
C ALA A 127 -18.31 -0.87 -19.10
N TRP A 128 -18.69 -1.86 -18.26
CA TRP A 128 -18.19 -1.97 -16.89
C TRP A 128 -16.74 -2.44 -16.83
N TRP A 129 -16.31 -3.20 -17.83
CA TRP A 129 -14.99 -3.81 -17.91
C TRP A 129 -14.54 -3.95 -19.37
N VAL A 130 -13.28 -3.68 -19.60
CA VAL A 130 -12.59 -3.92 -20.87
C VAL A 130 -11.27 -4.62 -20.57
N TRP A 131 -10.96 -5.67 -21.34
CA TRP A 131 -9.71 -6.41 -21.20
C TRP A 131 -8.57 -5.66 -21.89
N ASP A 132 -8.24 -4.48 -21.40
CA ASP A 132 -7.05 -3.77 -21.81
C ASP A 132 -5.87 -4.04 -20.87
N ALA A 133 -4.68 -3.61 -21.28
CA ALA A 133 -3.46 -3.88 -20.53
C ALA A 133 -3.47 -3.25 -19.13
N ARG A 134 -4.08 -2.07 -18.96
CA ARG A 134 -4.11 -1.35 -17.67
C ARG A 134 -5.08 -2.00 -16.68
N LEU A 135 -6.31 -2.29 -17.10
CA LEU A 135 -7.29 -2.94 -16.24
C LEU A 135 -6.83 -4.35 -15.87
N THR A 136 -6.34 -5.10 -16.85
CA THR A 136 -5.86 -6.47 -16.63
C THR A 136 -4.67 -6.52 -15.69
N SER A 137 -3.66 -5.66 -15.88
CA SER A 137 -2.49 -5.63 -14.98
C SER A 137 -2.85 -5.16 -13.56
N MET A 138 -3.85 -4.28 -13.41
CA MET A 138 -4.37 -3.88 -12.10
C MET A 138 -5.13 -5.02 -11.41
N LEU A 139 -5.90 -5.82 -12.17
CA LEU A 139 -6.53 -7.04 -11.66
C LEU A 139 -5.47 -8.08 -11.25
N VAL A 140 -4.42 -8.25 -12.04
CA VAL A 140 -3.28 -9.12 -11.68
C VAL A 140 -2.64 -8.64 -10.36
N LEU A 141 -2.46 -7.34 -10.16
CA LEU A 141 -1.95 -6.80 -8.90
C LEU A 141 -2.84 -7.19 -7.71
N PHE A 142 -4.17 -7.12 -7.87
CA PHE A 142 -5.11 -7.54 -6.85
C PHE A 142 -4.96 -9.03 -6.51
N ILE A 143 -4.90 -9.89 -7.52
CA ILE A 143 -4.70 -11.34 -7.36
C ILE A 143 -3.36 -11.63 -6.67
N MET A 144 -2.30 -10.90 -7.02
CA MET A 144 -1.00 -11.03 -6.36
C MET A 144 -1.07 -10.69 -4.86
N TYR A 145 -1.77 -9.63 -4.47
CA TYR A 145 -2.01 -9.32 -3.06
C TYR A 145 -2.76 -10.45 -2.34
N LEU A 146 -3.84 -10.96 -2.95
CA LEU A 146 -4.61 -12.06 -2.37
C LEU A 146 -3.77 -13.33 -2.24
N GLY A 147 -2.95 -13.65 -3.25
CA GLY A 147 -2.03 -14.78 -3.23
C GLY A 147 -0.99 -14.69 -2.11
N LEU A 148 -0.41 -13.50 -1.89
CA LEU A 148 0.53 -13.26 -0.80
C LEU A 148 -0.15 -13.37 0.58
N ILE A 149 -1.36 -12.84 0.73
CA ILE A 149 -2.15 -12.97 1.96
C ILE A 149 -2.43 -14.45 2.24
N ALA A 150 -2.89 -15.21 1.25
CA ALA A 150 -3.16 -16.64 1.36
C ALA A 150 -1.88 -17.41 1.74
N LEU A 151 -0.74 -17.11 1.11
CA LEU A 151 0.54 -17.75 1.39
C LEU A 151 0.93 -17.62 2.87
N TRP A 152 0.83 -16.43 3.45
CA TRP A 152 1.14 -16.22 4.88
C TRP A 152 0.15 -16.90 5.84
N HIS A 153 -1.04 -17.27 5.37
CA HIS A 153 -2.01 -18.02 6.19
C HIS A 153 -1.82 -19.53 6.05
N THR A 154 -1.32 -20.01 4.92
CA THR A 154 -1.19 -21.45 4.62
C THR A 154 0.12 -22.04 5.15
N ILE A 155 1.22 -21.28 5.11
CA ILE A 155 2.53 -21.78 5.56
C ILE A 155 2.69 -21.53 7.06
N GLU A 156 2.75 -22.61 7.86
CA GLU A 156 2.84 -22.55 9.32
C GLU A 156 4.15 -21.95 9.83
N ASP A 157 5.28 -22.28 9.16
CA ASP A 157 6.61 -21.70 9.49
C ASP A 157 6.71 -20.24 9.02
N PRO A 158 6.76 -19.28 9.96
CA PRO A 158 6.81 -17.87 9.61
C PRO A 158 8.07 -17.45 8.83
N ILE A 159 9.20 -18.12 9.08
CA ILE A 159 10.48 -17.82 8.43
C ILE A 159 10.43 -18.27 6.97
N ARG A 160 9.94 -19.48 6.74
CA ARG A 160 9.75 -20.03 5.40
C ARG A 160 8.71 -19.23 4.63
N ALA A 161 7.56 -18.90 5.24
CA ALA A 161 6.52 -18.09 4.64
C ALA A 161 7.06 -16.71 4.22
N GLY A 162 7.78 -16.02 5.10
CA GLY A 162 8.38 -14.71 4.84
C GLY A 162 9.39 -14.74 3.69
N ARG A 163 10.25 -15.77 3.61
CA ARG A 163 11.23 -15.92 2.52
C ARG A 163 10.55 -16.16 1.17
N ILE A 164 9.59 -17.05 1.09
CA ILE A 164 8.85 -17.35 -0.14
C ILE A 164 8.08 -16.10 -0.58
N ALA A 165 7.37 -15.44 0.33
CA ALA A 165 6.66 -14.20 0.06
C ALA A 165 7.59 -13.12 -0.49
N ALA A 166 8.77 -12.92 0.13
CA ALA A 166 9.74 -11.92 -0.31
C ALA A 166 10.21 -12.17 -1.75
N ILE A 167 10.47 -13.43 -2.13
CA ILE A 167 10.85 -13.79 -3.51
C ILE A 167 9.71 -13.49 -4.47
N LEU A 168 8.46 -13.89 -4.13
CA LEU A 168 7.30 -13.64 -4.98
C LEU A 168 7.00 -12.15 -5.14
N ILE A 169 7.17 -11.35 -4.07
CA ILE A 169 7.03 -9.89 -4.13
C ILE A 169 8.06 -9.29 -5.09
N LEU A 170 9.32 -9.71 -5.02
CA LEU A 170 10.38 -9.22 -5.91
C LEU A 170 10.20 -9.67 -7.36
N VAL A 171 9.66 -10.85 -7.62
CA VAL A 171 9.27 -11.26 -8.98
C VAL A 171 8.11 -10.41 -9.46
N GLY A 172 7.11 -10.20 -8.62
CA GLY A 172 5.89 -9.49 -8.99
C GLY A 172 6.04 -7.98 -9.18
N ILE A 173 7.15 -7.36 -8.72
CA ILE A 173 7.37 -5.91 -8.90
C ILE A 173 7.38 -5.50 -10.38
N ILE A 174 7.66 -6.44 -11.29
CA ILE A 174 7.64 -6.23 -12.74
C ILE A 174 6.25 -5.77 -13.20
N ASN A 175 5.17 -6.13 -12.50
CA ASN A 175 3.82 -5.70 -12.85
C ASN A 175 3.59 -4.19 -12.63
N ILE A 176 4.34 -3.55 -11.75
CA ILE A 176 4.18 -2.10 -11.46
C ILE A 176 4.51 -1.21 -12.67
N PRO A 177 5.69 -1.35 -13.33
CA PRO A 177 5.94 -0.63 -14.57
C PRO A 177 4.97 -1.00 -15.70
N ILE A 178 4.47 -2.25 -15.78
CA ILE A 178 3.45 -2.64 -16.76
C ILE A 178 2.18 -1.81 -16.53
N ILE A 179 1.67 -1.70 -15.30
CA ILE A 179 0.53 -0.84 -14.97
C ILE A 179 0.83 0.60 -15.38
N LYS A 180 1.98 1.15 -14.97
CA LYS A 180 2.33 2.56 -15.18
C LYS A 180 2.44 2.93 -16.66
N PHE A 181 3.10 2.11 -17.48
CA PHE A 181 3.40 2.38 -18.87
C PHE A 181 2.47 1.68 -19.87
N SER A 182 1.44 0.98 -19.39
CA SER A 182 0.49 0.25 -20.24
C SER A 182 -0.16 1.13 -21.31
N VAL A 183 -0.44 2.39 -21.00
CA VAL A 183 -1.05 3.35 -21.95
C VAL A 183 -0.07 3.85 -23.00
N ASP A 184 1.22 3.76 -22.75
CA ASP A 184 2.27 4.17 -23.68
C ASP A 184 2.70 3.01 -24.58
N TRP A 185 2.58 1.76 -24.10
CA TRP A 185 3.04 0.56 -24.78
C TRP A 185 1.95 -0.14 -25.60
N TRP A 186 0.67 -0.03 -25.18
CA TRP A 186 -0.46 -0.70 -25.81
C TRP A 186 -1.63 0.25 -26.03
N TYR A 187 -2.46 -0.11 -27.01
CA TYR A 187 -3.74 0.56 -27.19
C TYR A 187 -4.66 0.28 -25.99
N THR A 188 -5.21 1.32 -25.38
CA THR A 188 -6.07 1.27 -24.20
C THR A 188 -7.09 2.41 -24.23
N LEU A 189 -8.24 2.22 -23.60
CA LEU A 189 -9.24 3.26 -23.42
C LEU A 189 -8.86 4.28 -22.31
N HIS A 190 -7.85 3.96 -21.48
CA HIS A 190 -7.38 4.85 -20.44
C HIS A 190 -6.64 6.06 -21.02
N GLN A 191 -6.84 7.20 -20.37
CA GLN A 191 -6.09 8.41 -20.66
C GLN A 191 -4.60 8.23 -20.32
N ALA A 192 -3.73 8.87 -21.12
CA ALA A 192 -2.33 9.04 -20.78
C ALA A 192 -2.18 9.78 -19.43
N ALA A 193 -0.98 9.71 -18.83
CA ALA A 193 -0.70 10.39 -17.57
C ALA A 193 -0.96 11.90 -17.71
N SER A 194 -1.83 12.46 -16.85
CA SER A 194 -2.22 13.88 -16.89
C SER A 194 -1.61 14.71 -15.75
N VAL A 195 -1.06 14.06 -14.71
CA VAL A 195 -0.50 14.73 -13.52
C VAL A 195 1.03 14.66 -13.50
N PHE A 196 1.59 13.44 -13.48
CA PHE A 196 3.04 13.25 -13.45
C PHE A 196 3.61 13.08 -14.85
N ARG A 197 4.04 14.20 -15.44
CA ARG A 197 4.63 14.31 -16.77
C ARG A 197 5.88 15.19 -16.71
N PHE A 198 6.83 14.97 -17.64
CA PHE A 198 8.06 15.78 -17.74
C PHE A 198 7.79 17.23 -18.17
N ASP A 199 6.75 17.45 -18.98
CA ASP A 199 6.29 18.74 -19.50
C ASP A 199 5.23 19.43 -18.62
N GLY A 200 5.01 18.91 -17.40
CA GLY A 200 4.04 19.43 -16.45
C GLY A 200 2.63 18.83 -16.58
N PRO A 201 1.76 19.09 -15.59
CA PRO A 201 0.39 18.60 -15.58
C PRO A 201 -0.43 19.20 -16.73
N THR A 202 -1.26 18.36 -17.38
CA THR A 202 -2.24 18.80 -18.40
C THR A 202 -3.64 18.99 -17.83
N ILE A 203 -3.87 18.57 -16.59
CA ILE A 203 -5.13 18.76 -15.88
C ILE A 203 -5.26 20.20 -15.38
N HIS A 204 -6.45 20.80 -15.49
CA HIS A 204 -6.71 22.15 -15.00
C HIS A 204 -6.54 22.27 -13.49
N THR A 205 -6.04 23.41 -13.01
CA THR A 205 -5.72 23.64 -11.59
C THR A 205 -6.91 23.42 -10.65
N SER A 206 -8.14 23.77 -11.10
CA SER A 206 -9.37 23.54 -10.31
C SER A 206 -9.67 22.07 -10.02
N MET A 207 -9.13 21.16 -10.83
CA MET A 207 -9.20 19.71 -10.65
C MET A 207 -7.93 19.15 -9.99
N LEU A 208 -6.78 19.74 -10.30
CA LEU A 208 -5.48 19.30 -9.81
C LEU A 208 -5.37 19.49 -8.29
N ILE A 209 -5.78 20.67 -7.76
CA ILE A 209 -5.67 20.95 -6.33
C ILE A 209 -6.48 19.95 -5.49
N PRO A 210 -7.80 19.74 -5.73
CA PRO A 210 -8.56 18.71 -5.00
C PRO A 210 -7.93 17.32 -5.12
N LEU A 211 -7.44 16.95 -6.30
CA LEU A 211 -6.80 15.65 -6.53
C LEU A 211 -5.53 15.48 -5.68
N LEU A 212 -4.67 16.49 -5.61
CA LEU A 212 -3.45 16.44 -4.81
C LEU A 212 -3.76 16.41 -3.30
N VAL A 213 -4.74 17.18 -2.83
CA VAL A 213 -5.19 17.14 -1.42
C VAL A 213 -5.69 15.73 -1.08
N MET A 214 -6.54 15.14 -1.93
CA MET A 214 -7.02 13.77 -1.76
C MET A 214 -5.87 12.76 -1.81
N ALA A 215 -4.90 12.91 -2.72
CA ALA A 215 -3.74 12.04 -2.80
C ALA A 215 -2.90 12.04 -1.50
N VAL A 216 -2.68 13.22 -0.92
CA VAL A 216 -1.96 13.35 0.37
C VAL A 216 -2.80 12.77 1.51
N ALA A 217 -4.13 12.94 1.51
CA ALA A 217 -5.03 12.33 2.48
C ALA A 217 -4.98 10.79 2.42
N PHE A 218 -5.00 10.22 1.21
CA PHE A 218 -4.87 8.77 0.99
C PHE A 218 -3.49 8.24 1.39
N MET A 219 -2.42 8.99 1.15
CA MET A 219 -1.07 8.66 1.63
C MET A 219 -1.02 8.66 3.16
N GLY A 220 -1.63 9.67 3.81
CA GLY A 220 -1.78 9.71 5.27
C GLY A 220 -2.55 8.50 5.79
N LEU A 221 -3.67 8.14 5.14
CA LEU A 221 -4.46 6.95 5.49
C LEU A 221 -3.64 5.67 5.36
N PHE A 222 -2.88 5.52 4.27
CA PHE A 222 -1.95 4.40 4.13
C PHE A 222 -0.95 4.36 5.30
N GLY A 223 -0.34 5.48 5.65
CA GLY A 223 0.61 5.58 6.77
C GLY A 223 0.00 5.15 8.11
N VAL A 224 -1.20 5.63 8.42
CA VAL A 224 -1.96 5.24 9.63
C VAL A 224 -2.20 3.74 9.65
N LEU A 225 -2.82 3.21 8.59
CA LEU A 225 -3.17 1.79 8.48
C LEU A 225 -1.93 0.90 8.55
N HIS A 226 -0.84 1.28 7.87
CA HIS A 226 0.39 0.51 7.83
C HIS A 226 1.09 0.45 9.20
N LEU A 227 1.21 1.60 9.90
CA LEU A 227 1.76 1.62 11.26
C LEU A 227 0.93 0.79 12.23
N MET A 228 -0.41 0.89 12.16
CA MET A 228 -1.31 0.07 12.98
C MET A 228 -1.15 -1.43 12.66
N ALA A 229 -1.11 -1.80 11.38
CA ALA A 229 -0.97 -3.18 10.95
C ALA A 229 0.38 -3.78 11.35
N MET A 230 1.48 -3.03 11.21
CA MET A 230 2.81 -3.45 11.69
C MET A 230 2.84 -3.66 13.20
N LYS A 231 2.27 -2.71 13.97
CA LYS A 231 2.14 -2.84 15.42
C LYS A 231 1.36 -4.10 15.80
N ASN A 232 0.23 -4.34 15.17
CA ASN A 232 -0.61 -5.52 15.42
C ASN A 232 0.13 -6.82 15.09
N GLU A 233 0.89 -6.88 13.99
CA GLU A 233 1.68 -8.05 13.62
C GLU A 233 2.81 -8.32 14.63
N ILE A 234 3.49 -7.28 15.13
CA ILE A 234 4.50 -7.41 16.18
C ILE A 234 3.88 -8.00 17.46
N LEU A 235 2.74 -7.45 17.89
CA LEU A 235 2.03 -7.94 19.08
C LEU A 235 1.55 -9.38 18.91
N ARG A 236 1.01 -9.73 17.74
CA ARG A 236 0.60 -11.12 17.41
C ARG A 236 1.78 -12.08 17.51
N ARG A 237 2.96 -11.73 16.99
CA ARG A 237 4.17 -12.56 17.10
C ARG A 237 4.63 -12.72 18.54
N ARG A 238 4.54 -11.68 19.37
CA ARG A 238 4.86 -11.76 20.82
C ARG A 238 3.93 -12.72 21.56
N ILE A 239 2.61 -12.60 21.36
CA ILE A 239 1.61 -13.47 21.99
C ILE A 239 1.86 -14.93 21.61
N ARG A 240 2.12 -15.21 20.32
CA ARG A 240 2.45 -16.57 19.85
C ARG A 240 3.71 -17.11 20.52
N ALA A 241 4.77 -16.29 20.65
CA ALA A 241 6.01 -16.71 21.31
C ALA A 241 5.82 -17.03 22.79
N ILE A 242 5.02 -16.25 23.51
CA ILE A 242 4.68 -16.48 24.93
C ILE A 242 3.88 -17.78 25.06
N GLY A 243 2.87 -18.00 24.22
CA GLY A 243 2.06 -19.22 24.23
C GLY A 243 2.90 -20.49 23.98
N MET A 244 3.85 -20.44 23.03
CA MET A 244 4.75 -21.56 22.78
C MET A 244 5.67 -21.86 23.98
N ARG A 245 6.19 -20.84 24.67
CA ARG A 245 7.01 -21.01 25.88
C ARG A 245 6.20 -21.63 27.00
N ALA A 246 5.01 -21.14 27.31
CA ALA A 246 4.13 -21.68 28.33
C ALA A 246 3.76 -23.16 28.07
N ALA A 247 3.45 -23.50 26.81
CA ALA A 247 3.18 -24.89 26.43
C ALA A 247 4.39 -25.82 26.57
N TYR A 248 5.61 -25.32 26.33
CA TYR A 248 6.83 -26.07 26.52
C TYR A 248 7.14 -26.32 28.01
N GLU A 249 7.00 -25.28 28.84
CA GLU A 249 7.21 -25.36 30.30
C GLU A 249 6.18 -26.29 30.97
N GLY A 250 4.90 -26.22 30.57
CA GLY A 250 3.85 -27.10 31.05
C GLY A 250 4.13 -28.59 30.76
N ARG A 251 4.72 -28.91 29.59
CA ARG A 251 5.11 -30.31 29.28
C ARG A 251 6.28 -30.80 30.12
N ARG A 252 7.19 -29.94 30.52
CA ARG A 252 8.34 -30.29 31.36
C ARG A 252 7.96 -30.50 32.83
N GLY A 253 6.91 -29.83 33.30
CA GLY A 253 6.42 -30.01 34.68
C GLY A 253 5.58 -31.25 34.91
N VAL A 254 5.20 -32.00 33.86
CA VAL A 254 4.38 -33.23 33.92
C VAL A 254 5.25 -34.48 33.65
N ALA A 255 6.50 -34.32 33.22
CA ALA A 255 7.47 -35.39 33.03
C ALA A 255 8.44 -35.51 34.24
#